data_e5ea4a2b456892522a1c385e53a1262f
#
_entry.id   e5ea4a2b456892522a1c385e53a1262f
#
_cell.length_a   1.000
_cell.length_b   1.000
_cell.length_c   1.000
_cell.angle_alpha   90.00
_cell.angle_beta   90.00
_cell.angle_gamma   90.00
#
_symmetry.space_group_name_H-M   'P 1'
#
loop_
_entity.id
_entity.type
_entity.pdbx_description
1 polymer ?
#
loop_
_entity_poly.entity_id
_entity_poly.type
_entity_poly.pdbx_seq_one_letter_code
_entity_poly.pdbx_strand_id
1 'polypeptide(L)'
;MLDSRLISSIPTLMTIAVVGRESVGKSQLISSLTGRSAGETNFRGSTVVVEQYRSPDAIYIDTPGILRKSDTETTRLALGALQDHELVLLVVQATHLDDDLQEMLPLVQGKRGIIVVTFWDKVQAGEAAREALERLAAEAGVPLIPVNARDLSDVDRQRIPVAITHSGPFLKSQLHARAGWRIEPKPGLLERRILGPILAIAVLVLPAILTIFGANALADKLHPIVQGAIQPLIDQVNAFWPVWARVILTSQQGDFGYGLLNMGPFLLVWALPTVLLFAVILGAYKSSGLVERINVTLHPLVRPLGLSGRDVVRIMMGFGCNVPAVISTRACSSCSRGAAISAIAFGAACSYQLPATMAVLAAAAVPSGYSPMTLTLIFLGYLLATTLIYLRLTASPEARNSLNLLMMPSRPFMQWPTFGALWREAWGTVRQFFVQALPTFVLICVVAATLARFGVLDACSRVLGPAMRLFHLPVEAALPVVLASIRKDGIFLFAAEDGLATPMTAAQVLTAVYLAGVLLPCLVTAITIGRETSWSKMWVLLGRQAVFASGFALILAWGGAWIL
;
A
#
# COMPACT_ATOMS: atom_id res chain seq x y z
N MET A 1 -12.83 43.50 36.77
CA MET A 1 -11.74 43.92 35.87
C MET A 1 -10.56 43.01 36.16
N LEU A 2 -10.51 41.86 35.54
CA LEU A 2 -9.37 40.94 35.60
C LEU A 2 -8.47 41.24 34.38
N ASP A 3 -7.24 41.46 34.72
CA ASP A 3 -6.17 42.03 33.92
C ASP A 3 -5.97 41.32 32.58
N SER A 4 -6.23 42.01 31.47
CA SER A 4 -6.07 41.55 30.10
C SER A 4 -4.59 41.47 29.64
N ARG A 5 -3.62 41.54 30.57
CA ARG A 5 -2.17 41.56 30.30
C ARG A 5 -1.48 40.21 30.52
N LEU A 6 -2.19 39.15 30.87
CA LEU A 6 -1.59 37.82 31.08
C LEU A 6 -1.81 36.82 29.94
N ILE A 7 -2.35 37.23 28.76
CA ILE A 7 -2.58 36.36 27.61
C ILE A 7 -1.47 36.51 26.52
N SER A 8 -0.42 37.26 26.76
CA SER A 8 0.57 37.61 25.72
C SER A 8 1.91 36.89 25.80
N SER A 9 1.97 35.64 26.27
CA SER A 9 3.24 34.86 26.16
C SER A 9 3.01 33.35 26.06
N ILE A 10 2.16 32.93 25.14
CA ILE A 10 2.33 31.57 24.60
C ILE A 10 3.46 31.70 23.59
N PRO A 11 4.65 31.08 23.81
CA PRO A 11 5.71 31.12 22.82
C PRO A 11 5.14 30.52 21.54
N THR A 12 5.14 31.30 20.48
CA THR A 12 4.73 30.86 19.14
C THR A 12 5.67 29.71 18.77
N LEU A 13 5.21 28.46 18.88
CA LEU A 13 6.00 27.26 18.53
C LEU A 13 6.47 27.43 17.09
N MET A 14 7.79 27.37 16.88
CA MET A 14 8.37 27.49 15.56
C MET A 14 7.90 26.33 14.68
N THR A 15 7.38 26.66 13.52
CA THR A 15 6.97 25.64 12.53
C THR A 15 8.10 25.45 11.51
N ILE A 16 8.58 24.21 11.38
CA ILE A 16 9.77 23.86 10.59
C ILE A 16 9.38 22.84 9.54
N ALA A 17 9.52 23.18 8.26
CA ALA A 17 9.33 22.22 7.17
C ALA A 17 10.58 21.32 7.03
N VAL A 18 10.41 20.02 7.16
CA VAL A 18 11.49 19.04 7.00
C VAL A 18 11.48 18.54 5.56
N VAL A 19 12.47 18.96 4.78
CA VAL A 19 12.53 18.78 3.32
C VAL A 19 13.76 17.98 2.93
N GLY A 20 13.68 17.21 1.87
CA GLY A 20 14.80 16.42 1.34
C GLY A 20 14.32 15.38 0.35
N ARG A 21 15.25 14.71 -0.31
CA ARG A 21 14.93 13.62 -1.24
C ARG A 21 14.20 12.46 -0.56
N GLU A 22 13.65 11.57 -1.36
CA GLU A 22 13.10 10.31 -0.83
C GLU A 22 14.19 9.47 -0.15
N SER A 23 13.84 8.78 0.92
CA SER A 23 14.72 7.85 1.66
C SER A 23 15.97 8.46 2.31
N VAL A 24 16.06 9.78 2.43
CA VAL A 24 17.18 10.44 3.16
C VAL A 24 17.06 10.38 4.68
N GLY A 25 16.00 9.79 5.21
CA GLY A 25 15.82 9.59 6.66
C GLY A 25 15.07 10.70 7.39
N LYS A 26 14.25 11.54 6.71
CA LYS A 26 13.44 12.62 7.30
C LYS A 26 12.57 12.17 8.46
N SER A 27 11.65 11.24 8.21
CA SER A 27 10.71 10.72 9.22
C SER A 27 11.45 10.04 10.38
N GLN A 28 12.59 9.38 10.10
CA GLN A 28 13.43 8.80 11.16
C GLN A 28 14.06 9.90 12.02
N LEU A 29 14.56 10.96 11.42
CA LEU A 29 15.12 12.10 12.13
C LEU A 29 14.05 12.78 13.01
N ILE A 30 12.87 13.07 12.47
CA ILE A 30 11.73 13.63 13.21
C ILE A 30 11.36 12.73 14.39
N SER A 31 11.27 11.42 14.17
CA SER A 31 10.98 10.43 15.22
C SER A 31 12.01 10.49 16.35
N SER A 32 13.28 10.61 16.00
CA SER A 32 14.38 10.69 16.99
C SER A 32 14.41 12.05 17.72
N LEU A 33 14.03 13.15 17.05
CA LEU A 33 13.95 14.48 17.66
C LEU A 33 12.76 14.63 18.59
N THR A 34 11.60 14.11 18.20
CA THR A 34 10.35 14.33 18.95
C THR A 34 10.07 13.23 19.99
N GLY A 35 10.79 12.11 19.94
CA GLY A 35 10.49 10.92 20.73
C GLY A 35 9.17 10.24 20.36
N ARG A 36 8.48 10.74 19.31
CA ARG A 36 7.22 10.20 18.79
C ARG A 36 7.45 9.47 17.48
N SER A 37 6.68 8.44 17.23
CA SER A 37 6.75 7.75 15.94
C SER A 37 6.29 8.70 14.84
N ALA A 38 7.19 9.06 13.93
CA ALA A 38 6.87 9.81 12.74
C ALA A 38 6.57 8.85 11.57
N GLY A 39 5.58 9.19 10.74
CA GLY A 39 5.20 8.39 9.59
C GLY A 39 4.28 7.21 9.91
N GLU A 40 3.47 7.28 10.97
CA GLU A 40 2.50 6.23 11.32
C GLU A 40 1.45 6.01 10.23
N THR A 41 1.07 7.06 9.51
CA THR A 41 0.14 7.00 8.37
C THR A 41 0.86 6.89 7.02
N ASN A 42 2.19 6.99 7.02
CA ASN A 42 3.00 7.04 5.82
C ASN A 42 3.80 5.75 5.63
N PHE A 43 3.78 5.25 4.42
CA PHE A 43 4.65 4.17 3.99
C PHE A 43 6.12 4.62 4.08
N ARG A 44 6.99 3.92 4.82
CA ARG A 44 8.43 4.20 4.82
C ARG A 44 8.98 4.14 3.40
N GLY A 45 9.73 5.19 3.04
CA GLY A 45 10.25 5.40 1.69
C GLY A 45 9.37 6.30 0.82
N SER A 46 8.13 6.59 1.23
CA SER A 46 7.30 7.62 0.62
C SER A 46 6.30 8.13 1.65
N THR A 47 6.61 9.25 2.29
CA THR A 47 5.63 10.07 2.99
C THR A 47 4.60 10.51 1.94
N VAL A 48 3.35 10.07 2.09
CA VAL A 48 2.29 10.32 1.10
C VAL A 48 1.46 11.53 1.49
N VAL A 49 1.47 11.89 2.78
CA VAL A 49 0.71 12.99 3.37
C VAL A 49 1.65 13.86 4.20
N VAL A 50 1.44 15.16 4.17
CA VAL A 50 2.14 16.11 5.06
C VAL A 50 1.61 15.92 6.48
N GLU A 51 2.48 15.61 7.44
CA GLU A 51 2.13 15.39 8.83
C GLU A 51 2.85 16.36 9.77
N GLN A 52 2.20 16.71 10.88
CA GLN A 52 2.75 17.62 11.88
C GLN A 52 3.12 16.86 13.16
N TYR A 53 4.34 17.05 13.62
CA TYR A 53 4.87 16.47 14.84
C TYR A 53 5.28 17.56 15.83
N ARG A 54 4.63 17.60 16.99
CA ARG A 54 4.91 18.57 18.03
C ARG A 54 5.99 18.09 18.98
N SER A 55 7.01 18.89 19.15
CA SER A 55 8.02 18.85 20.21
C SER A 55 7.74 19.97 21.21
N PRO A 56 8.34 19.98 22.41
CA PRO A 56 8.25 21.10 23.34
C PRO A 56 8.64 22.45 22.70
N ASP A 57 9.61 22.45 21.81
CA ASP A 57 10.23 23.66 21.26
C ASP A 57 9.77 24.02 19.85
N ALA A 58 9.22 23.06 19.08
CA ALA A 58 8.90 23.26 17.66
C ALA A 58 7.81 22.30 17.15
N ILE A 59 7.21 22.68 16.03
CA ILE A 59 6.34 21.84 15.20
C ILE A 59 7.12 21.46 13.95
N TYR A 60 7.44 20.18 13.80
CA TYR A 60 8.07 19.63 12.61
C TYR A 60 7.01 19.17 11.62
N ILE A 61 7.11 19.63 10.38
CA ILE A 61 6.24 19.19 9.28
C ILE A 61 7.00 18.17 8.46
N ASP A 62 6.62 16.91 8.58
CA ASP A 62 7.18 15.84 7.73
C ASP A 62 6.61 15.96 6.33
N THR A 63 7.46 16.27 5.36
CA THR A 63 7.06 16.40 3.97
C THR A 63 7.41 15.13 3.18
N PRO A 64 6.59 14.81 2.16
CA PRO A 64 6.97 13.80 1.18
C PRO A 64 8.37 14.05 0.60
N GLY A 65 9.04 12.98 0.21
CA GLY A 65 10.34 13.09 -0.48
C GLY A 65 10.20 13.76 -1.84
N ILE A 66 11.07 14.72 -2.11
CA ILE A 66 11.14 15.39 -3.41
C ILE A 66 11.93 14.50 -4.38
N LEU A 67 11.35 14.22 -5.54
CA LEU A 67 12.00 13.54 -6.66
C LEU A 67 12.30 14.57 -7.76
N ARG A 68 13.56 14.62 -8.18
CA ARG A 68 13.98 15.55 -9.25
C ARG A 68 13.19 15.29 -10.53
N LYS A 69 12.67 16.36 -11.15
CA LYS A 69 11.89 16.31 -12.40
C LYS A 69 10.70 15.36 -12.35
N SER A 70 10.18 15.09 -11.16
CA SER A 70 9.00 14.23 -10.97
C SER A 70 7.75 15.09 -10.83
N ASP A 71 6.69 14.64 -11.47
CA ASP A 71 5.34 15.20 -11.42
C ASP A 71 4.43 14.48 -10.42
N THR A 72 5.03 13.72 -9.49
CA THR A 72 4.27 12.98 -8.47
C THR A 72 3.48 13.94 -7.59
N GLU A 73 2.30 13.52 -7.16
CA GLU A 73 1.46 14.28 -6.22
C GLU A 73 2.20 14.53 -4.89
N THR A 74 3.00 13.56 -4.46
CA THR A 74 3.87 13.71 -3.27
C THR A 74 4.90 14.82 -3.42
N THR A 75 5.54 14.96 -4.59
CA THR A 75 6.47 16.03 -4.86
C THR A 75 5.75 17.39 -4.85
N ARG A 76 4.54 17.50 -5.41
CA ARG A 76 3.74 18.74 -5.35
C ARG A 76 3.37 19.13 -3.92
N LEU A 77 2.98 18.16 -3.09
CA LEU A 77 2.67 18.39 -1.68
C LEU A 77 3.90 18.88 -0.90
N ALA A 78 5.07 18.29 -1.16
CA ALA A 78 6.32 18.71 -0.54
C ALA A 78 6.73 20.13 -0.94
N LEU A 79 6.58 20.49 -2.22
CA LEU A 79 6.85 21.83 -2.71
C LEU A 79 5.85 22.86 -2.17
N GLY A 80 4.55 22.50 -2.04
CA GLY A 80 3.55 23.34 -1.39
C GLY A 80 3.91 23.61 0.06
N ALA A 81 4.20 22.57 0.85
CA ALA A 81 4.62 22.72 2.24
C ALA A 81 5.90 23.57 2.37
N LEU A 82 6.83 23.46 1.41
CA LEU A 82 8.03 24.29 1.38
C LEU A 82 7.70 25.77 1.09
N GLN A 83 6.71 26.06 0.24
CA GLN A 83 6.30 27.43 -0.06
C GLN A 83 5.64 28.11 1.14
N ASP A 84 4.83 27.35 1.90
CA ASP A 84 4.04 27.87 3.03
C ASP A 84 4.88 28.17 4.29
N HIS A 85 6.15 27.72 4.34
CA HIS A 85 6.99 27.83 5.54
C HIS A 85 8.32 28.52 5.24
N GLU A 86 8.75 29.42 6.13
CA GLU A 86 10.02 30.13 6.03
C GLU A 86 11.20 29.36 6.63
N LEU A 87 10.94 28.57 7.69
CA LEU A 87 11.98 27.77 8.37
C LEU A 87 12.04 26.36 7.78
N VAL A 88 13.23 25.97 7.36
CA VAL A 88 13.47 24.71 6.66
C VAL A 88 14.57 23.89 7.34
N LEU A 89 14.30 22.64 7.61
CA LEU A 89 15.28 21.62 7.93
C LEU A 89 15.57 20.82 6.67
N LEU A 90 16.64 21.14 5.97
CA LEU A 90 17.05 20.40 4.77
C LEU A 90 17.79 19.13 5.20
N VAL A 91 17.25 17.96 4.84
CA VAL A 91 17.85 16.66 5.15
C VAL A 91 18.48 16.06 3.90
N VAL A 92 19.78 15.77 3.98
CA VAL A 92 20.59 15.19 2.89
C VAL A 92 21.35 13.96 3.38
N GLN A 93 21.75 13.07 2.47
CA GLN A 93 22.53 11.89 2.84
C GLN A 93 24.04 12.17 2.75
N ALA A 94 24.79 11.79 3.77
CA ALA A 94 26.24 11.86 3.73
C ALA A 94 26.86 11.04 2.59
N THR A 95 26.24 9.94 2.20
CA THR A 95 26.74 9.03 1.16
C THR A 95 26.67 9.60 -0.26
N HIS A 96 25.79 10.59 -0.51
CA HIS A 96 25.58 11.25 -1.79
C HIS A 96 25.45 12.76 -1.61
N LEU A 97 26.25 13.31 -0.72
CA LEU A 97 26.10 14.68 -0.23
C LEU A 97 26.11 15.72 -1.35
N ASP A 98 27.04 15.61 -2.29
CA ASP A 98 27.17 16.57 -3.40
C ASP A 98 25.94 16.55 -4.33
N ASP A 99 25.44 15.34 -4.65
CA ASP A 99 24.26 15.17 -5.50
C ASP A 99 22.99 15.74 -4.82
N ASP A 100 22.82 15.43 -3.52
CA ASP A 100 21.66 15.89 -2.76
C ASP A 100 21.65 17.42 -2.60
N LEU A 101 22.80 18.02 -2.30
CA LEU A 101 22.94 19.47 -2.20
C LEU A 101 22.66 20.16 -3.54
N GLN A 102 23.22 19.64 -4.64
CA GLN A 102 23.00 20.19 -5.97
C GLN A 102 21.52 20.19 -6.37
N GLU A 103 20.77 19.17 -5.95
CA GLU A 103 19.35 19.06 -6.27
C GLU A 103 18.45 19.89 -5.36
N MET A 104 18.79 19.98 -4.08
CA MET A 104 17.86 20.51 -3.08
C MET A 104 18.09 21.98 -2.76
N LEU A 105 19.33 22.50 -2.84
CA LEU A 105 19.62 23.90 -2.53
C LEU A 105 18.84 24.90 -3.40
N PRO A 106 18.66 24.69 -4.72
CA PRO A 106 17.84 25.59 -5.51
C PRO A 106 16.40 25.75 -5.02
N LEU A 107 15.85 24.72 -4.36
CA LEU A 107 14.48 24.72 -3.86
C LEU A 107 14.32 25.51 -2.55
N VAL A 108 15.37 25.57 -1.74
CA VAL A 108 15.36 26.21 -0.42
C VAL A 108 16.06 27.58 -0.39
N GLN A 109 16.59 28.04 -1.52
CA GLN A 109 17.29 29.33 -1.61
C GLN A 109 16.44 30.48 -1.08
N GLY A 110 17.03 31.33 -0.26
CA GLY A 110 16.37 32.46 0.39
C GLY A 110 15.56 32.14 1.63
N LYS A 111 15.24 30.86 1.88
CA LYS A 111 14.61 30.37 3.12
C LYS A 111 15.62 30.32 4.25
N ARG A 112 15.16 30.43 5.51
CA ARG A 112 16.01 30.27 6.69
C ARG A 112 16.05 28.81 7.12
N GLY A 113 17.19 28.34 7.60
CA GLY A 113 17.25 26.96 8.07
C GLY A 113 18.65 26.40 8.24
N ILE A 114 18.71 25.09 8.41
CA ILE A 114 19.96 24.32 8.56
C ILE A 114 19.93 23.10 7.64
N ILE A 115 21.11 22.52 7.42
CA ILE A 115 21.29 21.27 6.70
C ILE A 115 21.62 20.17 7.72
N VAL A 116 20.83 19.08 7.76
CA VAL A 116 21.15 17.89 8.54
C VAL A 116 21.62 16.78 7.62
N VAL A 117 22.83 16.31 7.86
CA VAL A 117 23.51 15.29 7.05
C VAL A 117 23.35 13.94 7.74
N THR A 118 22.42 13.13 7.24
CA THR A 118 22.12 11.78 7.76
C THR A 118 23.08 10.72 7.23
N PHE A 119 23.00 9.47 7.72
CA PHE A 119 23.88 8.36 7.32
C PHE A 119 25.37 8.66 7.56
N TRP A 120 25.69 9.49 8.56
CA TRP A 120 27.08 9.83 8.88
C TRP A 120 27.87 8.61 9.36
N ASP A 121 27.22 7.62 9.93
CA ASP A 121 27.80 6.32 10.33
C ASP A 121 28.36 5.50 9.15
N LYS A 122 28.01 5.85 7.91
CA LYS A 122 28.53 5.20 6.68
C LYS A 122 29.76 5.89 6.10
N VAL A 123 30.07 7.09 6.57
CA VAL A 123 31.27 7.84 6.16
C VAL A 123 32.39 7.49 7.11
N GLN A 124 33.58 7.25 6.56
CA GLN A 124 34.79 7.18 7.39
C GLN A 124 35.10 8.61 7.85
N ALA A 125 34.64 8.93 9.06
CA ALA A 125 34.69 10.28 9.61
C ALA A 125 36.11 10.67 10.07
N GLY A 126 37.02 10.80 9.12
CA GLY A 126 38.33 11.40 9.33
C GLY A 126 38.25 12.94 9.36
N GLU A 127 39.38 13.57 9.68
CA GLU A 127 39.53 15.03 9.75
C GLU A 127 39.16 15.70 8.42
N ALA A 128 39.57 15.12 7.29
CA ALA A 128 39.25 15.59 5.95
C ALA A 128 37.73 15.64 5.65
N ALA A 129 36.94 14.70 6.18
CA ALA A 129 35.49 14.71 6.01
C ALA A 129 34.82 15.84 6.80
N ARG A 130 35.34 16.17 7.99
CA ARG A 130 34.86 17.29 8.81
C ARG A 130 35.19 18.62 8.16
N GLU A 131 36.44 18.79 7.68
CA GLU A 131 36.86 19.99 6.93
C GLU A 131 36.02 20.22 5.67
N ALA A 132 35.64 19.14 4.96
CA ALA A 132 34.77 19.24 3.81
C ALA A 132 33.36 19.76 4.19
N LEU A 133 32.79 19.30 5.31
CA LEU A 133 31.52 19.82 5.83
C LEU A 133 31.63 21.29 6.25
N GLU A 134 32.70 21.69 6.88
CA GLU A 134 32.93 23.10 7.27
C GLU A 134 33.02 24.02 6.05
N ARG A 135 33.74 23.61 5.00
CA ARG A 135 33.80 24.35 3.73
C ARG A 135 32.43 24.48 3.07
N LEU A 136 31.65 23.38 3.04
CA LEU A 136 30.29 23.38 2.51
C LEU A 136 29.36 24.29 3.34
N ALA A 137 29.47 24.25 4.68
CA ALA A 137 28.70 25.10 5.58
C ALA A 137 29.00 26.59 5.37
N ALA A 138 30.28 26.92 5.27
CA ALA A 138 30.73 28.31 5.01
C ALA A 138 30.20 28.83 3.67
N GLU A 139 30.22 28.02 2.64
CA GLU A 139 29.73 28.40 1.32
C GLU A 139 28.20 28.48 1.23
N ALA A 140 27.49 27.53 1.90
CA ALA A 140 26.03 27.52 1.96
C ALA A 140 25.45 28.66 2.81
N GLY A 141 26.24 29.19 3.75
CA GLY A 141 25.83 30.22 4.69
C GLY A 141 24.94 29.69 5.85
N VAL A 142 24.83 28.38 5.99
CA VAL A 142 24.02 27.72 7.01
C VAL A 142 24.78 26.55 7.64
N PRO A 143 24.50 26.20 8.91
CA PRO A 143 25.15 25.06 9.58
C PRO A 143 24.84 23.73 8.88
N LEU A 144 25.86 22.89 8.71
CA LEU A 144 25.74 21.47 8.34
C LEU A 144 25.98 20.60 9.58
N ILE A 145 24.97 19.83 9.98
CA ILE A 145 25.04 18.99 11.20
C ILE A 145 25.02 17.52 10.79
N PRO A 146 26.16 16.82 10.90
CA PRO A 146 26.20 15.40 10.62
C PRO A 146 25.59 14.60 11.78
N VAL A 147 24.68 13.65 11.46
CA VAL A 147 23.98 12.84 12.46
C VAL A 147 23.78 11.40 12.03
N ASN A 148 23.66 10.51 12.99
CA ASN A 148 23.03 9.21 12.80
C ASN A 148 21.53 9.32 13.17
N ALA A 149 20.65 9.44 12.18
CA ALA A 149 19.23 9.65 12.43
C ALA A 149 18.54 8.49 13.18
N ARG A 150 19.13 7.30 13.22
CA ARG A 150 18.60 6.13 13.95
C ARG A 150 19.00 6.08 15.41
N ASP A 151 20.19 6.63 15.70
CA ASP A 151 20.78 6.68 17.02
C ASP A 151 21.27 8.11 17.25
N LEU A 152 20.31 9.01 17.43
CA LEU A 152 20.57 10.43 17.61
C LEU A 152 21.07 10.66 19.02
N SER A 153 22.28 11.20 19.16
CA SER A 153 22.85 11.53 20.45
C SER A 153 22.03 12.63 21.16
N ASP A 154 22.03 12.65 22.49
CA ASP A 154 21.35 13.71 23.25
C ASP A 154 21.93 15.09 22.95
N VAL A 155 23.21 15.16 22.64
CA VAL A 155 23.89 16.39 22.21
C VAL A 155 23.32 16.89 20.89
N ASP A 156 23.17 16.01 19.89
CA ASP A 156 22.63 16.41 18.59
C ASP A 156 21.14 16.73 18.67
N ARG A 157 20.38 16.04 19.56
CA ARG A 157 18.97 16.32 19.83
C ARG A 157 18.76 17.74 20.35
N GLN A 158 19.67 18.26 21.16
CA GLN A 158 19.64 19.64 21.66
C GLN A 158 20.23 20.63 20.65
N ARG A 159 21.26 20.26 19.93
CA ARG A 159 21.98 21.10 18.98
C ARG A 159 21.13 21.50 17.78
N ILE A 160 20.30 20.61 17.25
CA ILE A 160 19.49 20.86 16.05
C ILE A 160 18.46 21.99 16.28
N PRO A 161 17.61 21.99 17.33
CA PRO A 161 16.67 23.08 17.59
C PRO A 161 17.39 24.42 17.83
N VAL A 162 18.48 24.41 18.57
CA VAL A 162 19.30 25.62 18.84
C VAL A 162 19.89 26.18 17.54
N ALA A 163 20.41 25.32 16.67
CA ALA A 163 20.96 25.75 15.39
C ALA A 163 19.89 26.35 14.46
N ILE A 164 18.66 25.82 14.51
CA ILE A 164 17.53 26.35 13.71
C ILE A 164 17.15 27.75 14.18
N THR A 165 17.10 28.02 15.49
CA THR A 165 16.75 29.35 16.02
C THR A 165 17.73 30.43 15.57
N HIS A 166 19.00 30.10 15.45
CA HIS A 166 20.08 31.01 15.04
C HIS A 166 20.43 30.91 13.54
N SER A 167 19.62 30.17 12.74
CA SER A 167 19.91 29.95 11.34
C SER A 167 19.73 31.20 10.50
N GLY A 168 20.64 31.36 9.54
CA GLY A 168 20.55 32.34 8.46
C GLY A 168 19.77 31.82 7.25
N PRO A 169 19.65 32.65 6.20
CA PRO A 169 19.06 32.21 4.92
C PRO A 169 20.08 31.39 4.12
N PHE A 170 19.58 30.43 3.33
CA PHE A 170 20.37 29.72 2.34
C PHE A 170 20.83 30.71 1.25
N LEU A 171 22.11 31.08 1.24
CA LEU A 171 22.64 32.13 0.40
C LEU A 171 22.77 31.72 -1.07
N LYS A 172 23.11 30.45 -1.31
CA LYS A 172 23.42 29.98 -2.66
C LYS A 172 22.52 28.83 -3.08
N SER A 173 22.17 28.80 -4.36
CA SER A 173 21.48 27.70 -5.01
C SER A 173 22.43 26.59 -5.49
N GLN A 174 23.72 26.91 -5.64
CA GLN A 174 24.76 25.96 -6.06
C GLN A 174 26.04 26.23 -5.27
N LEU A 175 26.72 25.16 -4.91
CA LEU A 175 28.01 25.20 -4.22
C LEU A 175 29.13 24.81 -5.19
N HIS A 176 30.27 25.45 -5.07
CA HIS A 176 31.51 25.11 -5.77
C HIS A 176 32.31 24.09 -4.94
N ALA A 177 32.29 24.25 -3.60
CA ALA A 177 32.84 23.24 -2.70
C ALA A 177 32.11 21.91 -2.86
N ARG A 178 32.85 20.85 -2.78
CA ARG A 178 32.34 19.47 -2.84
C ARG A 178 32.89 18.66 -1.70
N ALA A 179 32.10 17.70 -1.25
CA ALA A 179 32.54 16.68 -0.32
C ALA A 179 33.57 15.75 -0.98
N GLY A 180 33.40 15.49 -2.26
CA GLY A 180 34.36 14.72 -3.07
C GLY A 180 34.25 13.21 -2.90
N TRP A 181 33.27 12.71 -2.14
CA TRP A 181 33.02 11.27 -1.99
C TRP A 181 31.61 10.88 -2.42
N ARG A 182 31.51 9.64 -2.89
CA ARG A 182 30.28 8.95 -3.18
C ARG A 182 30.41 7.52 -2.65
N ILE A 183 29.59 7.16 -1.69
CA ILE A 183 29.65 5.88 -1.01
C ILE A 183 28.49 5.02 -1.47
N GLU A 184 28.76 4.03 -2.29
CA GLU A 184 27.76 3.07 -2.75
C GLU A 184 27.98 1.71 -2.09
N PRO A 185 26.91 1.03 -1.67
CA PRO A 185 27.00 -0.31 -1.14
C PRO A 185 27.44 -1.30 -2.23
N LYS A 186 28.17 -2.34 -1.82
CA LYS A 186 28.61 -3.39 -2.73
C LYS A 186 27.41 -4.07 -3.43
N PRO A 187 27.53 -4.43 -4.72
CA PRO A 187 26.48 -5.17 -5.43
C PRO A 187 26.26 -6.53 -4.76
N GLY A 188 25.00 -6.87 -4.52
CA GLY A 188 24.57 -8.14 -3.93
C GLY A 188 24.08 -9.14 -4.98
N LEU A 189 23.41 -10.20 -4.51
CA LEU A 189 22.83 -11.24 -5.37
C LEU A 189 21.67 -10.71 -6.22
N LEU A 190 20.93 -9.71 -5.74
CA LEU A 190 19.80 -9.11 -6.45
C LEU A 190 20.23 -8.31 -7.68
N GLU A 191 21.46 -7.83 -7.75
CA GLU A 191 21.98 -7.06 -8.88
C GLU A 191 22.60 -7.94 -9.98
N ARG A 192 22.62 -9.27 -9.81
CA ARG A 192 23.08 -10.19 -10.86
C ARG A 192 22.09 -10.22 -12.02
N ARG A 193 22.58 -10.13 -13.25
CA ARG A 193 21.77 -9.95 -14.46
C ARG A 193 20.66 -11.00 -14.66
N ILE A 194 20.90 -12.26 -14.34
CA ILE A 194 19.94 -13.37 -14.53
C ILE A 194 19.31 -13.78 -13.22
N LEU A 195 20.12 -14.02 -12.18
CA LEU A 195 19.62 -14.47 -10.87
C LEU A 195 18.89 -13.37 -10.11
N GLY A 196 19.27 -12.10 -10.32
CA GLY A 196 18.68 -10.97 -9.62
C GLY A 196 17.17 -10.87 -9.82
N PRO A 197 16.65 -10.80 -11.06
CA PRO A 197 15.22 -10.72 -11.31
C PRO A 197 14.43 -11.93 -10.76
N ILE A 198 14.96 -13.13 -10.88
CA ILE A 198 14.33 -14.36 -10.36
C ILE A 198 14.23 -14.28 -8.83
N LEU A 199 15.34 -13.93 -8.18
CA LEU A 199 15.37 -13.79 -6.72
C LEU A 199 14.49 -12.63 -6.26
N ALA A 200 14.46 -11.51 -6.98
CA ALA A 200 13.61 -10.36 -6.68
C ALA A 200 12.11 -10.73 -6.76
N ILE A 201 11.70 -11.50 -7.76
CA ILE A 201 10.32 -12.00 -7.88
C ILE A 201 10.03 -12.98 -6.73
N ALA A 202 10.91 -13.94 -6.45
CA ALA A 202 10.73 -14.89 -5.38
C ALA A 202 10.58 -14.20 -4.02
N VAL A 203 11.46 -13.25 -3.71
CA VAL A 203 11.42 -12.47 -2.48
C VAL A 203 10.17 -11.56 -2.45
N LEU A 204 9.73 -11.02 -3.58
CA LEU A 204 8.53 -10.18 -3.66
C LEU A 204 7.25 -10.99 -3.40
N VAL A 205 7.17 -12.23 -3.88
CA VAL A 205 6.00 -13.11 -3.73
C VAL A 205 5.98 -13.79 -2.35
N LEU A 206 7.13 -13.97 -1.72
CA LEU A 206 7.27 -14.64 -0.41
C LEU A 206 6.35 -14.07 0.68
N PRO A 207 6.20 -12.73 0.86
CA PRO A 207 5.24 -12.16 1.82
C PRO A 207 3.81 -12.63 1.58
N ALA A 208 3.36 -12.68 0.33
CA ALA A 208 2.01 -13.12 0.00
C ALA A 208 1.83 -14.61 0.37
N ILE A 209 2.78 -15.47 0.03
CA ILE A 209 2.75 -16.90 0.37
C ILE A 209 2.73 -17.09 1.88
N LEU A 210 3.67 -16.49 2.60
CA LEU A 210 3.76 -16.62 4.06
C LEU A 210 2.50 -16.09 4.76
N THR A 211 1.93 -15.01 4.24
CA THR A 211 0.72 -14.42 4.79
C THR A 211 -0.49 -15.33 4.59
N ILE A 212 -0.65 -15.91 3.40
CA ILE A 212 -1.77 -16.81 3.08
C ILE A 212 -1.71 -18.03 4.01
N PHE A 213 -0.58 -18.75 4.03
CA PHE A 213 -0.45 -19.94 4.86
C PHE A 213 -0.51 -19.62 6.35
N GLY A 214 0.18 -18.59 6.80
CA GLY A 214 0.20 -18.19 8.21
C GLY A 214 -1.15 -17.68 8.72
N ALA A 215 -1.85 -16.88 7.91
CA ALA A 215 -3.15 -16.36 8.29
C ALA A 215 -4.22 -17.47 8.33
N ASN A 216 -4.22 -18.38 7.36
CA ASN A 216 -5.15 -19.51 7.36
C ASN A 216 -4.90 -20.42 8.57
N ALA A 217 -3.64 -20.81 8.84
CA ALA A 217 -3.32 -21.61 10.01
C ALA A 217 -3.73 -20.96 11.35
N LEU A 218 -3.66 -19.62 11.42
CA LEU A 218 -4.13 -18.89 12.59
C LEU A 218 -5.64 -18.78 12.61
N ALA A 219 -6.28 -18.56 11.48
CA ALA A 219 -7.73 -18.49 11.33
C ALA A 219 -8.41 -19.80 11.74
N ASP A 220 -7.89 -20.93 11.31
CA ASP A 220 -8.41 -22.26 11.67
C ASP A 220 -8.46 -22.48 13.20
N LYS A 221 -7.51 -21.89 13.92
CA LYS A 221 -7.48 -21.95 15.39
C LYS A 221 -8.39 -20.93 16.06
N LEU A 222 -8.49 -19.74 15.49
CA LEU A 222 -9.25 -18.62 16.07
C LEU A 222 -10.74 -18.71 15.75
N HIS A 223 -11.10 -19.26 14.58
CA HIS A 223 -12.49 -19.29 14.12
C HIS A 223 -13.43 -19.99 15.10
N PRO A 224 -13.17 -21.23 15.59
CA PRO A 224 -14.08 -21.89 16.52
C PRO A 224 -14.21 -21.13 17.85
N ILE A 225 -13.15 -20.46 18.31
CA ILE A 225 -13.17 -19.69 19.56
C ILE A 225 -14.07 -18.46 19.39
N VAL A 226 -13.87 -17.71 18.30
CA VAL A 226 -14.61 -16.47 18.04
C VAL A 226 -16.07 -16.77 17.71
N GLN A 227 -16.33 -17.82 16.93
CA GLN A 227 -17.68 -18.27 16.60
C GLN A 227 -18.42 -18.71 17.87
N GLY A 228 -17.80 -19.54 18.72
CA GLY A 228 -18.39 -19.96 19.99
C GLY A 228 -18.70 -18.82 20.95
N ALA A 229 -17.88 -17.76 20.92
CA ALA A 229 -18.12 -16.57 21.75
C ALA A 229 -19.26 -15.67 21.21
N ILE A 230 -19.48 -15.64 19.90
CA ILE A 230 -20.48 -14.77 19.26
C ILE A 230 -21.82 -15.47 19.06
N GLN A 231 -21.84 -16.80 18.92
CA GLN A 231 -23.07 -17.55 18.70
C GLN A 231 -24.17 -17.26 19.74
N PRO A 232 -23.90 -17.20 21.05
CA PRO A 232 -24.92 -16.85 22.04
C PRO A 232 -25.55 -15.46 21.80
N LEU A 233 -24.74 -14.50 21.32
CA LEU A 233 -25.23 -13.16 20.99
C LEU A 233 -26.12 -13.19 19.73
N ILE A 234 -25.77 -13.97 18.73
CA ILE A 234 -26.58 -14.18 17.52
C ILE A 234 -27.93 -14.80 17.91
N ASP A 235 -27.93 -15.81 18.75
CA ASP A 235 -29.14 -16.51 19.21
C ASP A 235 -30.03 -15.54 20.02
N GLN A 236 -29.45 -14.71 20.87
CA GLN A 236 -30.16 -13.69 21.64
C GLN A 236 -30.79 -12.62 20.74
N VAL A 237 -30.05 -12.12 19.73
CA VAL A 237 -30.57 -11.18 18.76
C VAL A 237 -31.72 -11.79 17.96
N ASN A 238 -31.60 -13.03 17.53
CA ASN A 238 -32.65 -13.73 16.79
C ASN A 238 -33.91 -13.99 17.63
N ALA A 239 -33.78 -14.18 18.94
CA ALA A 239 -34.89 -14.46 19.83
C ALA A 239 -35.66 -13.21 20.27
N PHE A 240 -34.95 -12.12 20.60
CA PHE A 240 -35.55 -10.98 21.33
C PHE A 240 -35.58 -9.66 20.58
N TRP A 241 -34.79 -9.51 19.49
CA TRP A 241 -34.65 -8.21 18.83
C TRP A 241 -35.70 -8.00 17.71
N PRO A 242 -36.07 -6.75 17.40
CA PRO A 242 -37.03 -6.44 16.33
C PRO A 242 -36.49 -6.87 14.95
N VAL A 243 -37.42 -7.16 14.02
CA VAL A 243 -37.10 -7.71 12.68
C VAL A 243 -36.06 -6.88 11.93
N TRP A 244 -36.15 -5.56 11.97
CA TRP A 244 -35.18 -4.69 11.28
C TRP A 244 -33.75 -4.85 11.82
N ALA A 245 -33.61 -5.03 13.13
CA ALA A 245 -32.29 -5.22 13.76
C ALA A 245 -31.74 -6.63 13.46
N ARG A 246 -32.59 -7.65 13.47
CA ARG A 246 -32.21 -9.02 13.05
C ARG A 246 -31.70 -9.03 11.61
N VAL A 247 -32.38 -8.35 10.70
CA VAL A 247 -31.96 -8.25 9.29
C VAL A 247 -30.56 -7.65 9.16
N ILE A 248 -30.25 -6.60 9.91
CA ILE A 248 -28.94 -5.92 9.85
C ILE A 248 -27.85 -6.74 10.57
N LEU A 249 -28.19 -7.33 11.74
CA LEU A 249 -27.19 -7.96 12.60
C LEU A 249 -26.96 -9.44 12.29
N THR A 250 -28.00 -10.19 11.96
CA THR A 250 -27.93 -11.66 11.82
C THR A 250 -28.58 -12.21 10.56
N SER A 251 -28.85 -11.34 9.55
CA SER A 251 -29.51 -11.76 8.29
C SER A 251 -28.91 -13.06 7.75
N GLN A 252 -29.72 -14.12 7.78
CA GLN A 252 -29.34 -15.42 7.24
C GLN A 252 -30.01 -15.62 5.87
N GLN A 253 -29.20 -15.92 4.87
CA GLN A 253 -29.61 -16.54 3.61
C GLN A 253 -28.61 -17.67 3.35
N GLY A 254 -29.04 -18.90 3.56
CA GLY A 254 -28.16 -20.08 3.56
C GLY A 254 -27.18 -20.06 4.76
N ASP A 255 -26.10 -20.81 4.66
CA ASP A 255 -25.05 -20.87 5.71
C ASP A 255 -24.25 -19.56 5.86
N PHE A 256 -24.40 -18.62 4.93
CA PHE A 256 -23.71 -17.34 4.93
C PHE A 256 -24.69 -16.18 5.16
N GLY A 257 -24.84 -15.77 6.42
CA GLY A 257 -25.60 -14.58 6.76
C GLY A 257 -24.86 -13.29 6.35
N TYR A 258 -25.60 -12.31 5.79
CA TYR A 258 -25.06 -10.97 5.46
C TYR A 258 -25.00 -10.05 6.67
N GLY A 259 -25.46 -10.53 7.83
CA GLY A 259 -25.52 -9.75 9.05
C GLY A 259 -24.15 -9.39 9.60
N LEU A 260 -24.08 -8.25 10.30
CA LEU A 260 -22.86 -7.73 10.89
C LEU A 260 -22.22 -8.72 11.90
N LEU A 261 -23.02 -9.42 12.70
CA LEU A 261 -22.54 -10.40 13.68
C LEU A 261 -22.04 -11.69 13.03
N ASN A 262 -22.59 -12.07 11.89
CA ASN A 262 -22.14 -13.24 11.16
C ASN A 262 -20.82 -12.96 10.42
N MET A 263 -20.70 -11.75 9.87
CA MET A 263 -19.57 -11.34 9.02
C MET A 263 -18.42 -10.67 9.79
N GLY A 264 -18.71 -10.05 10.94
CA GLY A 264 -17.70 -9.41 11.78
C GLY A 264 -16.59 -10.36 12.25
N PRO A 265 -16.95 -11.55 12.78
CA PRO A 265 -15.98 -12.58 13.15
C PRO A 265 -15.07 -12.99 12.00
N PHE A 266 -15.64 -13.16 10.81
CA PHE A 266 -14.89 -13.49 9.62
C PHE A 266 -13.83 -12.43 9.29
N LEU A 267 -14.19 -11.15 9.39
CA LEU A 267 -13.26 -10.04 9.22
C LEU A 267 -12.10 -10.09 10.23
N LEU A 268 -12.42 -10.36 11.50
CA LEU A 268 -11.40 -10.38 12.56
C LEU A 268 -10.51 -11.62 12.49
N VAL A 269 -11.08 -12.77 12.11
CA VAL A 269 -10.37 -14.05 12.10
C VAL A 269 -9.46 -14.19 10.88
N TRP A 270 -9.89 -13.76 9.69
CA TRP A 270 -9.11 -13.91 8.45
C TRP A 270 -8.39 -12.64 8.04
N ALA A 271 -9.08 -11.48 8.04
CA ALA A 271 -8.46 -10.28 7.49
C ALA A 271 -7.44 -9.65 8.43
N LEU A 272 -7.72 -9.58 9.73
CA LEU A 272 -6.81 -8.95 10.67
C LEU A 272 -5.46 -9.66 10.77
N PRO A 273 -5.39 -11.01 10.93
CA PRO A 273 -4.12 -11.73 10.91
C PRO A 273 -3.37 -11.57 9.57
N THR A 274 -4.08 -11.61 8.45
CA THR A 274 -3.48 -11.42 7.13
C THR A 274 -2.84 -10.03 7.01
N VAL A 275 -3.57 -8.99 7.38
CA VAL A 275 -3.07 -7.60 7.35
C VAL A 275 -1.88 -7.43 8.29
N LEU A 276 -1.92 -8.01 9.49
CA LEU A 276 -0.85 -7.95 10.47
C LEU A 276 0.42 -8.65 9.98
N LEU A 277 0.31 -9.91 9.52
CA LEU A 277 1.45 -10.67 9.01
C LEU A 277 2.08 -9.98 7.80
N PHE A 278 1.25 -9.52 6.87
CA PHE A 278 1.72 -8.78 5.70
C PHE A 278 2.42 -7.48 6.10
N ALA A 279 1.87 -6.73 7.05
CA ALA A 279 2.47 -5.50 7.56
C ALA A 279 3.84 -5.73 8.22
N VAL A 280 3.97 -6.79 9.01
CA VAL A 280 5.24 -7.15 9.66
C VAL A 280 6.30 -7.52 8.62
N ILE A 281 5.96 -8.41 7.68
CA ILE A 281 6.91 -8.85 6.65
C ILE A 281 7.31 -7.70 5.73
N LEU A 282 6.33 -6.92 5.26
CA LEU A 282 6.60 -5.77 4.41
C LEU A 282 7.36 -4.67 5.17
N GLY A 283 7.07 -4.49 6.46
CA GLY A 283 7.82 -3.61 7.35
C GLY A 283 9.28 -4.01 7.48
N ALA A 284 9.56 -5.33 7.56
CA ALA A 284 10.92 -5.85 7.54
C ALA A 284 11.63 -5.54 6.22
N TYR A 285 10.96 -5.75 5.10
CA TYR A 285 11.51 -5.47 3.76
C TYR A 285 11.84 -3.99 3.57
N LYS A 286 10.95 -3.11 4.00
CA LYS A 286 11.15 -1.66 3.91
C LYS A 286 12.27 -1.17 4.83
N SER A 287 12.24 -1.62 6.09
CA SER A 287 13.24 -1.17 7.08
C SER A 287 14.64 -1.70 6.80
N SER A 288 14.76 -2.83 6.07
CA SER A 288 16.04 -3.38 5.64
C SER A 288 16.64 -2.76 4.37
N GLY A 289 15.87 -1.97 3.61
CA GLY A 289 16.27 -1.44 2.30
C GLY A 289 16.14 -2.47 1.16
N LEU A 290 15.50 -3.60 1.43
CA LEU A 290 15.31 -4.67 0.44
C LEU A 290 14.33 -4.26 -0.66
N VAL A 291 13.28 -3.49 -0.29
CA VAL A 291 12.28 -2.98 -1.24
C VAL A 291 12.93 -2.17 -2.36
N GLU A 292 13.84 -1.27 -2.02
CA GLU A 292 14.51 -0.42 -3.00
C GLU A 292 15.41 -1.22 -3.94
N ARG A 293 16.07 -2.26 -3.45
CA ARG A 293 16.87 -3.16 -4.29
C ARG A 293 16.00 -4.00 -5.23
N ILE A 294 14.87 -4.52 -4.73
CA ILE A 294 13.88 -5.21 -5.56
C ILE A 294 13.37 -4.27 -6.66
N ASN A 295 13.06 -3.02 -6.32
CA ASN A 295 12.58 -2.03 -7.27
C ASN A 295 13.58 -1.78 -8.40
N VAL A 296 14.87 -1.63 -8.07
CA VAL A 296 15.95 -1.45 -9.08
C VAL A 296 16.01 -2.66 -10.00
N THR A 297 15.98 -3.85 -9.43
CA THR A 297 16.13 -5.10 -10.17
C THR A 297 14.94 -5.40 -11.09
N LEU A 298 13.72 -5.13 -10.64
CA LEU A 298 12.51 -5.41 -11.41
C LEU A 298 12.16 -4.33 -12.42
N HIS A 299 12.71 -3.12 -12.30
CA HIS A 299 12.37 -2.01 -13.18
C HIS A 299 12.45 -2.33 -14.68
N PRO A 300 13.51 -2.97 -15.21
CA PRO A 300 13.58 -3.31 -16.62
C PRO A 300 12.47 -4.26 -17.10
N LEU A 301 12.02 -5.17 -16.22
CA LEU A 301 10.99 -6.16 -16.53
C LEU A 301 9.58 -5.55 -16.59
N VAL A 302 9.29 -4.58 -15.70
CA VAL A 302 7.94 -4.02 -15.59
C VAL A 302 7.73 -2.77 -16.43
N ARG A 303 8.79 -2.15 -16.91
CA ARG A 303 8.73 -0.97 -17.79
C ARG A 303 7.86 -1.18 -19.03
N PRO A 304 7.92 -2.31 -19.76
CA PRO A 304 7.04 -2.55 -20.91
C PRO A 304 5.54 -2.55 -20.57
N LEU A 305 5.20 -2.72 -19.29
CA LEU A 305 3.83 -2.70 -18.77
C LEU A 305 3.38 -1.28 -18.35
N GLY A 306 4.23 -0.26 -18.53
CA GLY A 306 3.97 1.10 -18.09
C GLY A 306 4.12 1.30 -16.57
N LEU A 307 4.88 0.43 -15.91
CA LEU A 307 5.13 0.44 -14.47
C LEU A 307 6.60 0.75 -14.18
N SER A 308 6.86 1.37 -13.04
CA SER A 308 8.21 1.44 -12.47
C SER A 308 8.44 0.29 -11.49
N GLY A 309 9.70 -0.03 -11.19
CA GLY A 309 10.02 -1.00 -10.14
C GLY A 309 9.39 -0.65 -8.80
N ARG A 310 9.26 0.64 -8.48
CA ARG A 310 8.62 1.14 -7.26
C ARG A 310 7.12 0.86 -7.21
N ASP A 311 6.45 0.81 -8.36
CA ASP A 311 5.01 0.56 -8.43
C ASP A 311 4.70 -0.90 -8.10
N VAL A 312 5.62 -1.82 -8.42
CA VAL A 312 5.45 -3.27 -8.17
C VAL A 312 5.23 -3.58 -6.70
N VAL A 313 6.01 -2.97 -5.81
CA VAL A 313 5.84 -3.18 -4.36
C VAL A 313 4.49 -2.64 -3.88
N ARG A 314 4.00 -1.54 -4.45
CA ARG A 314 2.67 -0.99 -4.15
C ARG A 314 1.55 -1.91 -4.64
N ILE A 315 1.73 -2.50 -5.82
CA ILE A 315 0.79 -3.51 -6.36
C ILE A 315 0.75 -4.72 -5.43
N MET A 316 1.89 -5.19 -4.95
CA MET A 316 1.95 -6.31 -4.00
C MET A 316 1.23 -6.04 -2.68
N MET A 317 1.14 -4.76 -2.24
CA MET A 317 0.29 -4.41 -1.10
C MET A 317 -1.18 -4.73 -1.33
N GLY A 318 -1.63 -4.73 -2.59
CA GLY A 318 -2.99 -5.11 -2.95
C GLY A 318 -3.36 -6.54 -2.56
N PHE A 319 -2.39 -7.46 -2.46
CA PHE A 319 -2.64 -8.81 -1.94
C PHE A 319 -2.99 -8.83 -0.45
N GLY A 320 -2.58 -7.81 0.31
CA GLY A 320 -3.11 -7.57 1.65
C GLY A 320 -4.49 -6.89 1.58
N CYS A 321 -4.53 -5.66 1.08
CA CYS A 321 -5.77 -4.90 0.87
C CYS A 321 -5.59 -3.88 -0.25
N ASN A 322 -6.55 -3.85 -1.18
CA ASN A 322 -6.51 -2.95 -2.34
C ASN A 322 -6.66 -1.47 -1.94
N VAL A 323 -7.34 -1.16 -0.83
CA VAL A 323 -7.59 0.23 -0.40
C VAL A 323 -6.28 0.96 -0.06
N PRO A 324 -5.45 0.51 0.89
CA PRO A 324 -4.17 1.16 1.17
C PRO A 324 -3.21 1.08 -0.02
N ALA A 325 -3.28 0.02 -0.84
CA ALA A 325 -2.49 -0.07 -2.06
C ALA A 325 -2.81 1.06 -3.04
N VAL A 326 -4.09 1.34 -3.30
CA VAL A 326 -4.54 2.45 -4.15
C VAL A 326 -4.10 3.80 -3.58
N ILE A 327 -4.26 4.03 -2.28
CA ILE A 327 -3.81 5.26 -1.63
C ILE A 327 -2.30 5.46 -1.81
N SER A 328 -1.50 4.40 -1.66
CA SER A 328 -0.05 4.45 -1.83
C SER A 328 0.40 4.87 -3.24
N THR A 329 -0.47 4.72 -4.25
CA THR A 329 -0.17 5.15 -5.64
C THR A 329 -0.02 6.66 -5.81
N ARG A 330 -0.33 7.47 -4.79
CA ARG A 330 -0.01 8.91 -4.79
C ARG A 330 1.48 9.18 -5.01
N ALA A 331 2.32 8.26 -4.59
CA ALA A 331 3.78 8.32 -4.80
C ALA A 331 4.25 7.78 -6.17
N CYS A 332 3.34 7.31 -7.03
CA CYS A 332 3.64 6.98 -8.42
C CYS A 332 3.71 8.24 -9.28
N SER A 333 4.48 8.21 -10.37
CA SER A 333 4.44 9.28 -11.36
C SER A 333 3.04 9.38 -12.00
N SER A 334 2.66 10.55 -12.49
CA SER A 334 1.34 10.75 -13.12
C SER A 334 1.12 9.80 -14.29
N CYS A 335 2.17 9.47 -15.04
CA CYS A 335 2.10 8.54 -16.17
C CYS A 335 1.92 7.07 -15.77
N SER A 336 2.50 6.61 -14.62
CA SER A 336 2.41 5.21 -14.18
C SER A 336 1.27 4.95 -13.18
N ARG A 337 0.75 6.00 -12.53
CA ARG A 337 -0.29 5.89 -11.49
C ARG A 337 -1.53 5.15 -11.98
N GLY A 338 -1.99 5.47 -13.19
CA GLY A 338 -3.15 4.79 -13.80
C GLY A 338 -2.91 3.30 -14.04
N ALA A 339 -1.73 2.93 -14.51
CA ALA A 339 -1.32 1.54 -14.69
C ALA A 339 -1.21 0.79 -13.35
N ALA A 340 -0.63 1.43 -12.32
CA ALA A 340 -0.51 0.85 -10.98
C ALA A 340 -1.89 0.60 -10.35
N ILE A 341 -2.83 1.56 -10.42
CA ILE A 341 -4.21 1.38 -9.94
C ILE A 341 -4.91 0.26 -10.72
N SER A 342 -4.73 0.20 -12.05
CA SER A 342 -5.28 -0.86 -12.90
C SER A 342 -4.73 -2.24 -12.52
N ALA A 343 -3.43 -2.35 -12.22
CA ALA A 343 -2.81 -3.58 -11.77
C ALA A 343 -3.35 -4.06 -10.41
N ILE A 344 -3.56 -3.12 -9.48
CA ILE A 344 -4.14 -3.42 -8.16
C ILE A 344 -5.59 -3.88 -8.31
N ALA A 345 -6.40 -3.14 -9.05
CA ALA A 345 -7.83 -3.43 -9.18
C ALA A 345 -8.12 -4.72 -9.95
N PHE A 346 -7.30 -5.05 -10.97
CA PHE A 346 -7.49 -6.21 -11.83
C PHE A 346 -6.79 -7.47 -11.29
N GLY A 347 -5.53 -7.34 -10.86
CA GLY A 347 -4.65 -8.49 -10.64
C GLY A 347 -4.33 -8.80 -9.18
N ALA A 348 -4.57 -7.87 -8.24
CA ALA A 348 -4.26 -8.14 -6.84
C ALA A 348 -5.44 -8.81 -6.13
N ALA A 349 -5.37 -10.13 -6.01
CA ALA A 349 -6.30 -10.91 -5.19
C ALA A 349 -6.05 -10.59 -3.70
N CYS A 350 -6.92 -9.78 -3.09
CA CYS A 350 -6.76 -9.32 -1.72
C CYS A 350 -6.95 -10.46 -0.69
N SER A 351 -6.63 -10.16 0.58
CA SER A 351 -6.72 -11.11 1.69
C SER A 351 -8.09 -11.74 1.93
N TYR A 352 -9.15 -11.18 1.37
CA TYR A 352 -10.49 -11.75 1.36
C TYR A 352 -10.73 -12.66 0.17
N GLN A 353 -10.28 -12.20 -1.00
CA GLN A 353 -10.50 -12.90 -2.25
C GLN A 353 -9.73 -14.20 -2.30
N LEU A 354 -8.47 -14.19 -1.89
CA LEU A 354 -7.58 -15.33 -2.10
C LEU A 354 -7.96 -16.56 -1.25
N PRO A 355 -8.23 -16.44 0.07
CA PRO A 355 -8.72 -17.58 0.86
C PRO A 355 -10.07 -18.12 0.36
N ALA A 356 -11.01 -17.21 0.00
CA ALA A 356 -12.28 -17.61 -0.57
C ALA A 356 -12.10 -18.41 -1.87
N THR A 357 -11.23 -17.92 -2.76
CA THR A 357 -10.86 -18.61 -4.01
C THR A 357 -10.27 -19.98 -3.73
N MET A 358 -9.30 -20.09 -2.79
CA MET A 358 -8.65 -21.36 -2.46
C MET A 358 -9.64 -22.36 -1.87
N ALA A 359 -10.57 -21.92 -1.01
CA ALA A 359 -11.60 -22.79 -0.44
C ALA A 359 -12.55 -23.35 -1.53
N VAL A 360 -12.99 -22.51 -2.45
CA VAL A 360 -13.83 -22.93 -3.59
C VAL A 360 -13.08 -23.91 -4.49
N LEU A 361 -11.81 -23.64 -4.81
CA LEU A 361 -10.99 -24.53 -5.62
C LEU A 361 -10.69 -25.84 -4.91
N ALA A 362 -10.56 -25.85 -3.58
CA ALA A 362 -10.39 -27.05 -2.80
C ALA A 362 -11.68 -27.91 -2.79
N ALA A 363 -12.85 -27.28 -2.66
CA ALA A 363 -14.14 -27.98 -2.75
C ALA A 363 -14.37 -28.59 -4.15
N ALA A 364 -13.99 -27.88 -5.22
CA ALA A 364 -14.10 -28.35 -6.59
C ALA A 364 -13.06 -29.42 -6.96
N ALA A 365 -11.97 -29.54 -6.25
CA ALA A 365 -10.89 -30.49 -6.53
C ALA A 365 -11.34 -31.94 -6.37
N VAL A 366 -12.12 -32.23 -5.31
CA VAL A 366 -12.57 -33.58 -5.00
C VAL A 366 -13.40 -34.21 -6.14
N PRO A 367 -14.46 -33.59 -6.66
CA PRO A 367 -15.25 -34.17 -7.75
C PRO A 367 -14.51 -34.11 -9.12
N SER A 368 -13.55 -33.23 -9.31
CA SER A 368 -12.87 -33.05 -10.61
C SER A 368 -11.65 -33.95 -10.81
N GLY A 369 -11.16 -34.62 -9.76
CA GLY A 369 -9.97 -35.46 -9.80
C GLY A 369 -8.63 -34.69 -9.87
N TYR A 370 -8.67 -33.35 -9.82
CA TYR A 370 -7.48 -32.51 -9.73
C TYR A 370 -7.09 -32.26 -8.27
N SER A 371 -5.79 -31.99 -8.02
CA SER A 371 -5.40 -31.55 -6.67
C SER A 371 -5.79 -30.08 -6.45
N PRO A 372 -6.15 -29.67 -5.20
CA PRO A 372 -6.42 -28.28 -4.86
C PRO A 372 -5.28 -27.34 -5.25
N MET A 373 -4.04 -27.81 -5.10
CA MET A 373 -2.83 -27.05 -5.45
C MET A 373 -2.74 -26.81 -6.97
N THR A 374 -3.07 -27.83 -7.77
CA THR A 374 -3.05 -27.73 -9.24
C THR A 374 -4.04 -26.66 -9.71
N LEU A 375 -5.29 -26.71 -9.23
CA LEU A 375 -6.32 -25.71 -9.60
C LEU A 375 -5.91 -24.30 -9.15
N THR A 376 -5.34 -24.18 -7.95
CA THR A 376 -4.85 -22.89 -7.44
C THR A 376 -3.71 -22.34 -8.30
N LEU A 377 -2.75 -23.17 -8.72
CA LEU A 377 -1.65 -22.75 -9.58
C LEU A 377 -2.14 -22.35 -10.98
N ILE A 378 -3.10 -23.08 -11.55
CA ILE A 378 -3.73 -22.72 -12.83
C ILE A 378 -4.42 -21.36 -12.70
N PHE A 379 -5.21 -21.15 -11.63
CA PHE A 379 -5.89 -19.89 -11.38
C PHE A 379 -4.90 -18.71 -11.25
N LEU A 380 -3.87 -18.85 -10.39
CA LEU A 380 -2.89 -17.79 -10.18
C LEU A 380 -2.06 -17.52 -11.43
N GLY A 381 -1.69 -18.56 -12.18
CA GLY A 381 -0.98 -18.42 -13.45
C GLY A 381 -1.82 -17.70 -14.50
N TYR A 382 -3.10 -18.04 -14.60
CA TYR A 382 -4.04 -17.37 -15.50
C TYR A 382 -4.29 -15.92 -15.10
N LEU A 383 -4.50 -15.65 -13.82
CA LEU A 383 -4.67 -14.30 -13.27
C LEU A 383 -3.43 -13.42 -13.56
N LEU A 384 -2.23 -13.97 -13.36
CA LEU A 384 -1.00 -13.26 -13.67
C LEU A 384 -0.87 -12.97 -15.18
N ALA A 385 -1.07 -13.97 -16.02
CA ALA A 385 -0.97 -13.82 -17.49
C ALA A 385 -1.95 -12.76 -18.01
N THR A 386 -3.23 -12.84 -17.60
CA THR A 386 -4.27 -11.88 -18.02
C THR A 386 -4.01 -10.48 -17.49
N THR A 387 -3.47 -10.34 -16.27
CA THR A 387 -3.06 -9.05 -15.71
C THR A 387 -1.93 -8.43 -16.52
N LEU A 388 -0.89 -9.20 -16.88
CA LEU A 388 0.21 -8.71 -17.69
C LEU A 388 -0.26 -8.29 -19.10
N ILE A 389 -1.13 -9.07 -19.73
CA ILE A 389 -1.72 -8.74 -21.04
C ILE A 389 -2.57 -7.47 -20.92
N TYR A 390 -3.45 -7.39 -19.91
CA TYR A 390 -4.27 -6.22 -19.66
C TYR A 390 -3.44 -4.95 -19.49
N LEU A 391 -2.39 -4.99 -18.67
CA LEU A 391 -1.50 -3.85 -18.48
C LEU A 391 -0.76 -3.48 -19.76
N ARG A 392 -0.26 -4.47 -20.49
CA ARG A 392 0.46 -4.24 -21.75
C ARG A 392 -0.41 -3.56 -22.81
N LEU A 393 -1.70 -3.92 -22.88
CA LEU A 393 -2.66 -3.35 -23.84
C LEU A 393 -3.16 -1.97 -23.40
N THR A 394 -3.26 -1.72 -22.09
CA THR A 394 -3.88 -0.49 -21.56
C THR A 394 -2.88 0.57 -21.11
N ALA A 395 -1.59 0.24 -20.98
CA ALA A 395 -0.57 1.20 -20.60
C ALA A 395 -0.36 2.27 -21.68
N SER A 396 -0.31 3.53 -21.27
CA SER A 396 -0.07 4.64 -22.20
C SER A 396 1.33 4.58 -22.81
N PRO A 397 1.52 5.05 -24.06
CA PRO A 397 2.84 5.13 -24.68
C PRO A 397 3.82 5.95 -23.84
N GLU A 398 3.36 7.03 -23.20
CA GLU A 398 4.15 7.89 -22.33
C GLU A 398 4.68 7.11 -21.11
N ALA A 399 3.85 6.28 -20.46
CA ALA A 399 4.28 5.45 -19.34
C ALA A 399 5.36 4.44 -19.73
N ARG A 400 5.35 3.93 -20.97
CA ARG A 400 6.34 2.97 -21.48
C ARG A 400 7.66 3.61 -21.86
N ASN A 401 7.62 4.84 -22.39
CA ASN A 401 8.78 5.53 -22.96
C ASN A 401 9.36 6.61 -22.05
N SER A 402 8.69 6.97 -20.94
CA SER A 402 9.08 8.13 -20.18
C SER A 402 10.41 7.91 -19.45
N LEU A 403 11.32 8.86 -19.70
CA LEU A 403 12.56 9.03 -18.96
C LEU A 403 12.33 9.37 -17.47
N ASN A 404 11.13 9.81 -17.09
CA ASN A 404 10.75 10.15 -15.72
C ASN A 404 10.68 8.93 -14.77
N LEU A 405 10.58 7.74 -15.31
CA LEU A 405 10.77 6.50 -14.56
C LEU A 405 12.22 6.28 -14.11
N LEU A 406 13.14 7.16 -14.52
CA LEU A 406 14.57 6.88 -14.61
C LEU A 406 15.40 7.32 -13.43
N MET A 407 14.88 8.11 -12.53
CA MET A 407 15.65 8.49 -11.36
C MET A 407 15.53 7.40 -10.29
N MET A 408 16.12 6.24 -10.59
CA MET A 408 16.39 5.24 -9.57
C MET A 408 17.31 5.85 -8.53
N PRO A 409 16.92 5.86 -7.26
CA PRO A 409 17.84 6.24 -6.19
C PRO A 409 19.07 5.33 -6.26
N SER A 410 20.18 5.87 -5.80
CA SER A 410 21.39 5.11 -5.50
C SER A 410 21.03 3.87 -4.68
N ARG A 411 21.80 2.80 -4.86
CA ARG A 411 21.61 1.55 -4.11
C ARG A 411 21.54 1.81 -2.61
N PRO A 412 20.49 1.36 -1.90
CA PRO A 412 20.40 1.57 -0.47
C PRO A 412 21.31 0.60 0.28
N PHE A 413 21.76 1.02 1.45
CA PHE A 413 22.46 0.15 2.38
C PHE A 413 21.48 -0.85 2.99
N MET A 414 21.79 -2.13 2.88
CA MET A 414 21.04 -3.18 3.57
C MET A 414 21.32 -3.09 5.09
N GLN A 415 20.26 -3.19 5.87
CA GLN A 415 20.34 -3.11 7.32
C GLN A 415 19.37 -4.10 7.96
N TRP A 416 19.70 -4.61 9.13
CA TRP A 416 18.77 -5.42 9.90
C TRP A 416 17.60 -4.57 10.40
N PRO A 417 16.36 -5.04 10.25
CA PRO A 417 15.19 -4.32 10.75
C PRO A 417 15.23 -4.27 12.29
N THR A 418 14.99 -3.11 12.86
CA THR A 418 14.84 -2.97 14.31
C THR A 418 13.43 -3.36 14.75
N PHE A 419 13.28 -3.97 15.92
CA PHE A 419 11.97 -4.35 16.46
C PHE A 419 11.01 -3.15 16.54
N GLY A 420 11.49 -2.00 16.99
CA GLY A 420 10.68 -0.78 17.04
C GLY A 420 10.20 -0.29 15.66
N ALA A 421 10.97 -0.54 14.58
CA ALA A 421 10.52 -0.23 13.23
C ALA A 421 9.43 -1.18 12.75
N LEU A 422 9.55 -2.48 13.05
CA LEU A 422 8.54 -3.49 12.72
C LEU A 422 7.23 -3.24 13.47
N TRP A 423 7.32 -2.97 14.77
CA TRP A 423 6.17 -2.68 15.61
C TRP A 423 5.40 -1.44 15.13
N ARG A 424 6.12 -0.36 14.80
CA ARG A 424 5.49 0.86 14.28
C ARG A 424 4.74 0.62 12.98
N GLU A 425 5.35 -0.11 12.03
CA GLU A 425 4.72 -0.41 10.75
C GLU A 425 3.48 -1.30 10.93
N ALA A 426 3.59 -2.33 11.77
CA ALA A 426 2.47 -3.21 12.10
C ALA A 426 1.33 -2.45 12.77
N TRP A 427 1.64 -1.63 13.78
CA TRP A 427 0.64 -0.83 14.50
C TRP A 427 -0.03 0.21 13.60
N GLY A 428 0.75 0.92 12.78
CA GLY A 428 0.21 1.88 11.81
C GLY A 428 -0.79 1.23 10.85
N THR A 429 -0.47 0.05 10.34
CA THR A 429 -1.34 -0.71 9.44
C THR A 429 -2.59 -1.22 10.16
N VAL A 430 -2.46 -1.74 11.38
CA VAL A 430 -3.59 -2.18 12.21
C VAL A 430 -4.51 -1.01 12.54
N ARG A 431 -3.96 0.11 12.97
CA ARG A 431 -4.75 1.33 13.23
C ARG A 431 -5.52 1.79 11.99
N GLN A 432 -4.85 1.82 10.83
CA GLN A 432 -5.50 2.18 9.57
C GLN A 432 -6.63 1.19 9.22
N PHE A 433 -6.44 -0.10 9.46
CA PHE A 433 -7.47 -1.10 9.29
C PHE A 433 -8.71 -0.80 10.14
N PHE A 434 -8.54 -0.53 11.44
CA PHE A 434 -9.66 -0.25 12.35
C PHE A 434 -10.33 1.11 12.06
N VAL A 435 -9.58 2.14 11.70
CA VAL A 435 -10.12 3.50 11.49
C VAL A 435 -10.76 3.68 10.11
N GLN A 436 -10.22 3.04 9.07
CA GLN A 436 -10.65 3.27 7.69
C GLN A 436 -11.38 2.07 7.07
N ALA A 437 -10.83 0.87 7.22
CA ALA A 437 -11.39 -0.30 6.58
C ALA A 437 -12.61 -0.84 7.33
N LEU A 438 -12.56 -0.96 8.66
CA LEU A 438 -13.65 -1.51 9.46
C LEU A 438 -14.95 -0.69 9.36
N PRO A 439 -14.97 0.65 9.52
CA PRO A 439 -16.23 1.42 9.39
C PRO A 439 -16.84 1.30 7.99
N THR A 440 -16.00 1.31 6.95
CA THR A 440 -16.46 1.14 5.58
C THR A 440 -17.02 -0.27 5.36
N PHE A 441 -16.40 -1.28 5.96
CA PHE A 441 -16.88 -2.65 5.93
C PHE A 441 -18.25 -2.78 6.62
N VAL A 442 -18.41 -2.23 7.82
CA VAL A 442 -19.69 -2.20 8.54
C VAL A 442 -20.78 -1.56 7.68
N LEU A 443 -20.49 -0.40 7.09
CA LEU A 443 -21.43 0.27 6.20
C LEU A 443 -21.86 -0.62 5.03
N ILE A 444 -20.91 -1.31 4.39
CA ILE A 444 -21.19 -2.21 3.26
C ILE A 444 -21.99 -3.43 3.71
N CYS A 445 -21.75 -3.99 4.90
CA CYS A 445 -22.56 -5.08 5.43
C CYS A 445 -24.02 -4.63 5.61
N VAL A 446 -24.24 -3.44 6.19
CA VAL A 446 -25.59 -2.88 6.35
C VAL A 446 -26.26 -2.67 4.99
N VAL A 447 -25.56 -2.11 4.03
CA VAL A 447 -26.09 -1.91 2.66
C VAL A 447 -26.42 -3.25 2.00
N ALA A 448 -25.51 -4.23 2.06
CA ALA A 448 -25.72 -5.55 1.47
C ALA A 448 -26.90 -6.29 2.11
N ALA A 449 -27.01 -6.29 3.44
CA ALA A 449 -28.13 -6.88 4.16
C ALA A 449 -29.47 -6.20 3.78
N THR A 450 -29.45 -4.88 3.65
CA THR A 450 -30.63 -4.11 3.21
C THR A 450 -31.03 -4.46 1.78
N LEU A 451 -30.09 -4.49 0.84
CA LEU A 451 -30.35 -4.85 -0.56
C LEU A 451 -30.86 -6.30 -0.68
N ALA A 452 -30.30 -7.22 0.10
CA ALA A 452 -30.79 -8.59 0.16
C ALA A 452 -32.22 -8.65 0.65
N ARG A 453 -32.57 -7.91 1.72
CA ARG A 453 -33.94 -7.88 2.29
C ARG A 453 -34.98 -7.35 1.30
N PHE A 454 -34.63 -6.39 0.47
CA PHE A 454 -35.53 -5.84 -0.56
C PHE A 454 -35.55 -6.67 -1.84
N GLY A 455 -34.87 -7.81 -1.90
CA GLY A 455 -34.81 -8.68 -3.08
C GLY A 455 -34.06 -8.06 -4.27
N VAL A 456 -33.30 -6.99 -4.03
CA VAL A 456 -32.54 -6.31 -5.11
C VAL A 456 -31.44 -7.22 -5.62
N LEU A 457 -30.77 -7.98 -4.75
CA LEU A 457 -29.72 -8.93 -5.15
C LEU A 457 -30.30 -10.05 -6.02
N ASP A 458 -31.48 -10.58 -5.66
CA ASP A 458 -32.18 -11.62 -6.44
C ASP A 458 -32.67 -11.06 -7.78
N ALA A 459 -33.11 -9.81 -7.81
CA ALA A 459 -33.50 -9.14 -9.06
C ALA A 459 -32.28 -8.95 -9.99
N CYS A 460 -31.14 -8.49 -9.45
CA CYS A 460 -29.90 -8.37 -10.21
C CYS A 460 -29.41 -9.75 -10.71
N SER A 461 -29.50 -10.79 -9.87
CA SER A 461 -29.14 -12.15 -10.23
C SER A 461 -30.02 -12.69 -11.38
N ARG A 462 -31.33 -12.45 -11.33
CA ARG A 462 -32.25 -12.84 -12.42
C ARG A 462 -31.95 -12.16 -13.73
N VAL A 463 -31.59 -10.87 -13.70
CA VAL A 463 -31.22 -10.09 -14.89
C VAL A 463 -29.90 -10.56 -15.49
N LEU A 464 -28.91 -10.85 -14.64
CA LEU A 464 -27.57 -11.26 -15.06
C LEU A 464 -27.46 -12.78 -15.31
N GLY A 465 -28.38 -13.58 -14.78
CA GLY A 465 -28.37 -15.03 -14.93
C GLY A 465 -28.24 -15.52 -16.37
N PRO A 466 -29.05 -15.00 -17.35
CA PRO A 466 -28.89 -15.37 -18.75
C PRO A 466 -27.51 -15.09 -19.33
N ALA A 467 -26.83 -14.02 -18.86
CA ALA A 467 -25.47 -13.70 -19.30
C ALA A 467 -24.44 -14.73 -18.79
N MET A 468 -24.70 -15.44 -17.68
CA MET A 468 -23.80 -16.48 -17.17
C MET A 468 -23.65 -17.64 -18.16
N ARG A 469 -24.68 -17.91 -18.96
CA ARG A 469 -24.64 -18.96 -20.00
C ARG A 469 -23.56 -18.71 -21.05
N LEU A 470 -23.21 -17.44 -21.32
CA LEU A 470 -22.13 -17.08 -22.24
C LEU A 470 -20.78 -17.59 -21.73
N PHE A 471 -20.64 -17.73 -20.41
CA PHE A 471 -19.45 -18.23 -19.75
C PHE A 471 -19.54 -19.71 -19.39
N HIS A 472 -20.51 -20.46 -19.96
CA HIS A 472 -20.81 -21.86 -19.64
C HIS A 472 -21.14 -22.08 -18.13
N LEU A 473 -21.60 -21.02 -17.46
CA LEU A 473 -21.93 -21.07 -16.04
C LEU A 473 -23.44 -21.27 -15.83
N PRO A 474 -23.85 -21.94 -14.75
CA PRO A 474 -25.26 -22.00 -14.35
C PRO A 474 -25.78 -20.59 -14.02
N VAL A 475 -27.10 -20.40 -14.15
CA VAL A 475 -27.76 -19.11 -13.94
C VAL A 475 -27.56 -18.61 -12.50
N GLU A 476 -27.51 -19.53 -11.57
CA GLU A 476 -27.33 -19.32 -10.13
C GLU A 476 -25.95 -18.70 -9.81
N ALA A 477 -24.94 -18.88 -10.67
CA ALA A 477 -23.63 -18.26 -10.55
C ALA A 477 -23.66 -16.71 -10.60
N ALA A 478 -24.75 -16.12 -11.07
CA ALA A 478 -24.91 -14.67 -11.12
C ALA A 478 -24.89 -14.03 -9.73
N LEU A 479 -25.50 -14.69 -8.72
CA LEU A 479 -25.55 -14.15 -7.35
C LEU A 479 -24.16 -14.02 -6.71
N PRO A 480 -23.31 -15.06 -6.69
CA PRO A 480 -21.93 -14.94 -6.21
C PRO A 480 -21.09 -13.89 -6.96
N VAL A 481 -21.27 -13.77 -8.29
CA VAL A 481 -20.55 -12.77 -9.10
C VAL A 481 -20.97 -11.34 -8.73
N VAL A 482 -22.26 -11.08 -8.55
CA VAL A 482 -22.78 -9.78 -8.08
C VAL A 482 -22.24 -9.45 -6.70
N LEU A 483 -22.33 -10.40 -5.78
CA LEU A 483 -21.85 -10.22 -4.41
C LEU A 483 -20.34 -10.00 -4.33
N ALA A 484 -19.57 -10.73 -5.13
CA ALA A 484 -18.12 -10.54 -5.21
C ALA A 484 -17.73 -9.15 -5.75
N SER A 485 -18.59 -8.49 -6.50
CA SER A 485 -18.41 -7.10 -6.94
C SER A 485 -18.66 -6.10 -5.81
N ILE A 486 -19.51 -6.45 -4.84
CA ILE A 486 -19.73 -5.66 -3.63
C ILE A 486 -18.63 -6.00 -2.60
N ARG A 487 -18.43 -7.31 -2.35
CA ARG A 487 -17.52 -7.87 -1.36
C ARG A 487 -16.88 -9.14 -1.91
N LYS A 488 -15.56 -9.23 -1.86
CA LYS A 488 -14.80 -10.33 -2.47
C LYS A 488 -15.01 -11.70 -1.79
N ASP A 489 -15.47 -11.73 -0.56
CA ASP A 489 -15.86 -12.96 0.13
C ASP A 489 -17.15 -13.60 -0.43
N GLY A 490 -17.96 -12.87 -1.20
CA GLY A 490 -19.08 -13.47 -1.96
C GLY A 490 -18.69 -14.64 -2.86
N ILE A 491 -17.40 -14.81 -3.16
CA ILE A 491 -16.84 -15.98 -3.87
C ILE A 491 -17.11 -17.29 -3.10
N PHE A 492 -17.16 -17.27 -1.77
CA PHE A 492 -17.46 -18.45 -0.97
C PHE A 492 -18.79 -19.13 -1.30
N LEU A 493 -19.77 -18.38 -1.83
CA LEU A 493 -21.04 -18.96 -2.22
C LEU A 493 -20.93 -20.03 -3.33
N PHE A 494 -19.82 -20.08 -4.04
CA PHE A 494 -19.54 -21.17 -4.98
C PHE A 494 -19.14 -22.49 -4.27
N ALA A 495 -18.77 -22.46 -2.98
CA ALA A 495 -18.42 -23.62 -2.20
C ALA A 495 -19.59 -24.14 -1.33
N ALA A 496 -20.68 -23.37 -1.19
CA ALA A 496 -21.83 -23.76 -0.37
C ALA A 496 -22.61 -24.92 -1.02
N GLU A 497 -22.87 -25.98 -0.26
CA GLU A 497 -23.59 -27.17 -0.75
C GLU A 497 -24.99 -26.82 -1.29
N ASP A 498 -25.65 -25.83 -0.68
CA ASP A 498 -26.98 -25.34 -1.07
C ASP A 498 -26.92 -24.18 -2.09
N GLY A 499 -25.73 -23.71 -2.48
CA GLY A 499 -25.56 -22.50 -3.29
C GLY A 499 -25.74 -22.70 -4.80
N LEU A 500 -25.54 -23.89 -5.31
CA LEU A 500 -25.63 -24.23 -6.73
C LEU A 500 -26.40 -25.53 -6.94
N ALA A 501 -27.46 -25.45 -7.72
CA ALA A 501 -28.35 -26.60 -8.02
C ALA A 501 -27.67 -27.70 -8.84
N THR A 502 -26.52 -27.41 -9.46
CA THR A 502 -25.77 -28.38 -10.29
C THR A 502 -24.29 -28.36 -9.97
N PRO A 503 -23.61 -29.50 -9.86
CA PRO A 503 -22.16 -29.56 -9.66
C PRO A 503 -21.46 -28.97 -10.89
N MET A 504 -20.56 -28.00 -10.64
CA MET A 504 -19.75 -27.37 -11.68
C MET A 504 -18.50 -28.19 -12.00
N THR A 505 -18.11 -28.24 -13.27
CA THR A 505 -16.80 -28.78 -13.68
C THR A 505 -15.64 -27.92 -13.22
N ALA A 506 -14.42 -28.45 -13.21
CA ALA A 506 -13.22 -27.67 -12.85
C ALA A 506 -13.06 -26.40 -13.70
N ALA A 507 -13.31 -26.48 -15.01
CA ALA A 507 -13.28 -25.33 -15.91
C ALA A 507 -14.35 -24.29 -15.57
N GLN A 508 -15.56 -24.72 -15.21
CA GLN A 508 -16.65 -23.82 -14.77
C GLN A 508 -16.29 -23.12 -13.45
N VAL A 509 -15.75 -23.85 -12.47
CA VAL A 509 -15.34 -23.27 -11.19
C VAL A 509 -14.21 -22.27 -11.39
N LEU A 510 -13.18 -22.60 -12.17
CA LEU A 510 -12.11 -21.65 -12.51
C LEU A 510 -12.65 -20.40 -13.17
N THR A 511 -13.58 -20.55 -14.13
CA THR A 511 -14.21 -19.42 -14.83
C THR A 511 -15.05 -18.56 -13.88
N ALA A 512 -15.86 -19.19 -13.02
CA ALA A 512 -16.72 -18.52 -12.05
C ALA A 512 -15.90 -17.70 -11.04
N VAL A 513 -14.88 -18.33 -10.46
CA VAL A 513 -13.99 -17.68 -9.50
C VAL A 513 -13.16 -16.56 -10.16
N TYR A 514 -12.69 -16.77 -11.39
CA TYR A 514 -11.98 -15.72 -12.14
C TYR A 514 -12.89 -14.53 -12.41
N LEU A 515 -14.10 -14.79 -12.96
CA LEU A 515 -15.07 -13.74 -13.26
C LEU A 515 -15.46 -12.96 -12.01
N ALA A 516 -15.84 -13.64 -10.93
CA ALA A 516 -16.19 -13.02 -9.65
C ALA A 516 -15.03 -12.23 -9.03
N GLY A 517 -13.79 -12.75 -9.18
CA GLY A 517 -12.59 -12.13 -8.64
C GLY A 517 -12.14 -10.88 -9.37
N VAL A 518 -12.27 -10.86 -10.71
CA VAL A 518 -11.60 -9.87 -11.58
C VAL A 518 -12.56 -8.89 -12.23
N LEU A 519 -13.85 -9.24 -12.41
CA LEU A 519 -14.83 -8.42 -13.14
C LEU A 519 -14.84 -6.97 -12.67
N LEU A 520 -14.98 -6.76 -11.37
CA LEU A 520 -14.93 -5.45 -10.72
C LEU A 520 -14.13 -5.56 -9.41
N PRO A 521 -13.38 -4.53 -8.99
CA PRO A 521 -12.85 -4.47 -7.64
C PRO A 521 -14.01 -4.38 -6.64
N CYS A 522 -13.74 -4.68 -5.35
CA CYS A 522 -14.78 -4.48 -4.34
C CYS A 522 -15.22 -3.01 -4.26
N LEU A 523 -16.46 -2.78 -3.82
CA LEU A 523 -17.07 -1.45 -3.79
C LEU A 523 -16.22 -0.43 -3.01
N VAL A 524 -15.58 -0.84 -1.90
CA VAL A 524 -14.67 0.02 -1.13
C VAL A 524 -13.50 0.49 -1.99
N THR A 525 -12.89 -0.43 -2.75
CA THR A 525 -11.78 -0.09 -3.64
C THR A 525 -12.23 0.84 -4.76
N ALA A 526 -13.39 0.59 -5.36
CA ALA A 526 -13.96 1.46 -6.39
C ALA A 526 -14.17 2.89 -5.88
N ILE A 527 -14.81 3.04 -4.72
CA ILE A 527 -15.00 4.35 -4.07
C ILE A 527 -13.66 5.02 -3.78
N THR A 528 -12.67 4.26 -3.29
CA THR A 528 -11.32 4.78 -3.03
C THR A 528 -10.66 5.28 -4.31
N ILE A 529 -10.74 4.55 -5.41
CA ILE A 529 -10.23 4.99 -6.73
C ILE A 529 -10.89 6.30 -7.15
N GLY A 530 -12.22 6.42 -6.98
CA GLY A 530 -12.96 7.64 -7.30
C GLY A 530 -12.49 8.85 -6.49
N ARG A 531 -12.26 8.67 -5.18
CA ARG A 531 -11.75 9.71 -4.26
C ARG A 531 -10.29 10.08 -4.55
N GLU A 532 -9.47 9.10 -4.91
CA GLU A 532 -8.03 9.28 -5.15
C GLU A 532 -7.72 9.85 -6.54
N THR A 533 -8.62 9.71 -7.50
CA THR A 533 -8.40 10.17 -8.88
C THR A 533 -9.48 11.15 -9.32
N SER A 534 -10.57 10.65 -9.81
CA SER A 534 -11.84 11.32 -10.08
C SER A 534 -12.90 10.27 -10.38
N TRP A 535 -14.17 10.61 -10.16
CA TRP A 535 -15.30 9.71 -10.45
C TRP A 535 -15.37 9.31 -11.92
N SER A 536 -15.06 10.23 -12.84
CA SER A 536 -15.02 9.95 -14.28
C SER A 536 -13.93 8.92 -14.62
N LYS A 537 -12.72 9.10 -14.10
CA LYS A 537 -11.60 8.16 -14.31
C LYS A 537 -11.91 6.79 -13.70
N MET A 538 -12.56 6.76 -12.54
CA MET A 538 -13.02 5.51 -11.92
C MET A 538 -13.95 4.73 -12.86
N TRP A 539 -15.01 5.36 -13.39
CA TRP A 539 -15.95 4.68 -14.28
C TRP A 539 -15.29 4.17 -15.56
N VAL A 540 -14.38 4.95 -16.16
CA VAL A 540 -13.60 4.51 -17.32
C VAL A 540 -12.73 3.30 -16.99
N LEU A 541 -12.07 3.30 -15.81
CA LEU A 541 -11.25 2.18 -15.37
C LEU A 541 -12.11 0.93 -15.13
N LEU A 542 -13.22 1.06 -14.41
CA LEU A 542 -14.13 -0.05 -14.12
C LEU A 542 -14.73 -0.64 -15.41
N GLY A 543 -15.20 0.21 -16.33
CA GLY A 543 -15.75 -0.24 -17.61
C GLY A 543 -14.70 -1.00 -18.43
N ARG A 544 -13.48 -0.45 -18.54
CA ARG A 544 -12.37 -1.11 -19.21
C ARG A 544 -12.01 -2.45 -18.56
N GLN A 545 -11.94 -2.48 -17.23
CA GLN A 545 -11.68 -3.70 -16.47
C GLN A 545 -12.75 -4.76 -16.74
N ALA A 546 -14.03 -4.40 -16.69
CA ALA A 546 -15.13 -5.32 -16.91
C ALA A 546 -15.08 -5.92 -18.31
N VAL A 547 -14.78 -5.14 -19.34
CA VAL A 547 -14.66 -5.64 -20.74
C VAL A 547 -13.53 -6.66 -20.86
N PHE A 548 -12.33 -6.34 -20.35
CA PHE A 548 -11.19 -7.26 -20.42
C PHE A 548 -11.41 -8.51 -19.56
N ALA A 549 -11.93 -8.35 -18.35
CA ALA A 549 -12.22 -9.47 -17.46
C ALA A 549 -13.24 -10.44 -18.08
N SER A 550 -14.31 -9.90 -18.68
CA SER A 550 -15.31 -10.70 -19.41
C SER A 550 -14.68 -11.41 -20.62
N GLY A 551 -13.85 -10.71 -21.40
CA GLY A 551 -13.16 -11.31 -22.54
C GLY A 551 -12.24 -12.46 -22.12
N PHE A 552 -11.44 -12.28 -21.09
CA PHE A 552 -10.59 -13.36 -20.55
C PHE A 552 -11.39 -14.49 -19.90
N ALA A 553 -12.49 -14.17 -19.22
CA ALA A 553 -13.40 -15.20 -18.68
C ALA A 553 -14.02 -16.04 -19.79
N LEU A 554 -14.40 -15.44 -20.94
CA LEU A 554 -14.87 -16.17 -22.12
C LEU A 554 -13.79 -17.10 -22.69
N ILE A 555 -12.55 -16.61 -22.81
CA ILE A 555 -11.42 -17.45 -23.25
C ILE A 555 -11.23 -18.65 -22.31
N LEU A 556 -11.33 -18.43 -20.99
CA LEU A 556 -11.20 -19.51 -20.01
C LEU A 556 -12.39 -20.48 -20.07
N ALA A 557 -13.62 -19.98 -20.23
CA ALA A 557 -14.83 -20.80 -20.33
C ALA A 557 -14.81 -21.72 -21.55
N TRP A 558 -14.52 -21.17 -22.71
CA TRP A 558 -14.51 -21.93 -23.97
C TRP A 558 -13.22 -22.72 -24.17
N GLY A 559 -12.06 -22.16 -23.81
CA GLY A 559 -10.78 -22.87 -23.89
C GLY A 559 -10.60 -23.94 -22.79
N GLY A 560 -11.04 -23.64 -21.58
CA GLY A 560 -11.01 -24.60 -20.46
C GLY A 560 -11.87 -25.83 -20.69
N ALA A 561 -13.01 -25.67 -21.34
CA ALA A 561 -13.86 -26.79 -21.71
C ALA A 561 -13.22 -27.80 -22.67
N TRP A 562 -12.13 -27.42 -23.36
CA TRP A 562 -11.35 -28.29 -24.25
C TRP A 562 -10.14 -28.93 -23.58
N ILE A 563 -9.66 -28.36 -22.51
CA ILE A 563 -8.37 -28.73 -21.87
C ILE A 563 -8.58 -29.39 -20.51
N LEU A 564 -9.62 -28.98 -19.78
CA LEU A 564 -9.96 -29.43 -18.42
C LEU A 564 -11.28 -30.20 -18.41
#